data_30a2cdd73396d59de403d8a17539bab6
#
_entry.id   30a2cdd73396d59de403d8a17539bab6
#
_cell.length_a   1.000
_cell.length_b   1.000
_cell.length_c   1.000
_cell.angle_alpha   90.00
_cell.angle_beta   90.00
_cell.angle_gamma   90.00
#
_symmetry.space_group_name_H-M   'P 1'
#
loop_
_entity.id
_entity.type
_entity.pdbx_description
1 polymer ?
#
loop_
_entity_poly.entity_id
_entity_poly.type
_entity_poly.pdbx_seq_one_letter_code
_entity_poly.pdbx_strand_id
1 'polypeptide(L)'
;MSTQEQGNLKHGLSNRHIQLIALGGAIGTGLFLGISQSIKLAGPSVILGYAIAGFIAFLMMRQLGEMVVEEPVSGSFSHFAYKYWGPFAGFMSGWNYWVLNVLVCMAELSAIGLYIQYWWPQIPTWASALTFFILINGINLLHVKFFGEMEFWFSIVKILAILAMIGFGSYLLATGTAGPQASISNLWALDGFFPFGIEGLVMAMAVIIFAFGGIELFGITAAEARDPDKTLPKAVNQIIYRILIFYIATLFVLFSLFPWNQMAEGGSPFVMVFASLDSQGVATLLNFVILTAAVSVYNGTSYCSSRMLLGLAQQGNAPKALARINKRGIPTNAVLVSAFVTVLCVLLNYIFPEKAFGLLMMLVVAAIVINWVVISWTHLKFRKFMQRQGQTTKFPSFMYPFSNYLCMAFMLGILVVMSLTPDMRVAVMMIPGWILCLMVAYQFKRRKIKTEQPVHALEADM
;
A
#
# COMPACT_ATOMS: atom_id res chain seq x y z
N MET A 1 -35.76 2.35 27.04
CA MET A 1 -35.05 3.45 26.35
C MET A 1 -34.21 2.82 25.27
N SER A 2 -34.39 3.24 24.06
CA SER A 2 -34.02 2.65 22.80
C SER A 2 -32.53 2.30 22.69
N THR A 3 -32.21 1.02 22.56
CA THR A 3 -30.99 0.51 21.96
C THR A 3 -30.89 1.06 20.54
N GLN A 4 -30.01 2.06 20.34
CA GLN A 4 -29.67 2.53 19.01
C GLN A 4 -29.07 1.32 18.26
N GLU A 5 -29.76 0.87 17.22
CA GLU A 5 -29.22 -0.01 16.19
C GLU A 5 -27.92 0.62 15.68
N GLN A 6 -26.79 0.13 16.18
CA GLN A 6 -25.49 0.38 15.57
C GLN A 6 -25.56 -0.26 14.19
N GLY A 7 -25.67 0.55 13.16
CA GLY A 7 -25.75 0.11 11.77
C GLY A 7 -24.53 -0.76 11.44
N ASN A 8 -24.73 -2.06 11.33
CA ASN A 8 -23.70 -2.98 10.88
C ASN A 8 -23.35 -2.66 9.41
N LEU A 9 -22.07 -2.63 9.10
CA LEU A 9 -21.59 -2.60 7.72
C LEU A 9 -22.27 -3.75 6.97
N LYS A 10 -22.94 -3.45 5.86
CA LYS A 10 -23.56 -4.50 5.05
C LYS A 10 -22.44 -5.30 4.39
N HIS A 11 -22.42 -6.63 4.59
CA HIS A 11 -21.53 -7.56 3.88
C HIS A 11 -21.86 -7.54 2.37
N GLY A 12 -21.29 -6.58 1.65
CA GLY A 12 -21.56 -6.35 0.23
C GLY A 12 -20.57 -7.01 -0.71
N LEU A 13 -19.42 -7.48 -0.19
CA LEU A 13 -18.35 -8.07 -0.99
C LEU A 13 -18.48 -9.60 -1.05
N SER A 14 -18.37 -10.16 -2.26
CA SER A 14 -18.31 -11.61 -2.47
C SER A 14 -16.86 -12.11 -2.30
N ASN A 15 -16.68 -13.43 -2.10
CA ASN A 15 -15.34 -14.03 -2.01
C ASN A 15 -14.44 -13.71 -3.22
N ARG A 16 -15.01 -13.63 -4.44
CA ARG A 16 -14.28 -13.23 -5.65
C ARG A 16 -13.74 -11.80 -5.55
N HIS A 17 -14.53 -10.87 -4.99
CA HIS A 17 -14.10 -9.48 -4.76
C HIS A 17 -12.93 -9.43 -3.78
N ILE A 18 -13.03 -10.12 -2.63
CA ILE A 18 -11.98 -10.13 -1.59
C ILE A 18 -10.67 -10.70 -2.13
N GLN A 19 -10.72 -11.82 -2.86
CA GLN A 19 -9.52 -12.44 -3.43
C GLN A 19 -8.84 -11.54 -4.48
N LEU A 20 -9.61 -10.89 -5.35
CA LEU A 20 -9.06 -10.01 -6.39
C LEU A 20 -8.64 -8.65 -5.85
N ILE A 21 -9.32 -8.10 -4.83
CA ILE A 21 -8.84 -6.92 -4.09
C ILE A 21 -7.50 -7.22 -3.43
N ALA A 22 -7.36 -8.39 -2.79
CA ALA A 22 -6.10 -8.80 -2.20
C ALA A 22 -4.99 -9.03 -3.24
N LEU A 23 -5.32 -9.56 -4.44
CA LEU A 23 -4.37 -9.76 -5.52
C LEU A 23 -4.03 -8.47 -6.26
N GLY A 24 -5.03 -7.67 -6.60
CA GLY A 24 -4.89 -6.48 -7.43
C GLY A 24 -4.53 -5.22 -6.65
N GLY A 25 -4.92 -5.12 -5.38
CA GLY A 25 -4.74 -3.91 -4.56
C GLY A 25 -3.28 -3.50 -4.35
N ALA A 26 -2.34 -4.45 -4.45
CA ALA A 26 -0.90 -4.15 -4.35
C ALA A 26 -0.24 -3.89 -5.73
N ILE A 27 -0.97 -3.97 -6.84
CA ILE A 27 -0.47 -3.63 -8.17
C ILE A 27 -0.95 -2.20 -8.50
N GLY A 28 -0.09 -1.23 -8.24
CA GLY A 28 -0.35 0.20 -8.44
C GLY A 28 0.83 0.90 -9.10
N THR A 29 0.88 2.21 -8.92
CA THR A 29 1.95 3.06 -9.48
C THR A 29 3.34 2.70 -8.97
N GLY A 30 3.46 2.01 -7.83
CA GLY A 30 4.73 1.50 -7.31
C GLY A 30 5.43 0.55 -8.29
N LEU A 31 4.68 -0.34 -8.94
CA LEU A 31 5.23 -1.21 -9.98
C LEU A 31 5.45 -0.46 -11.30
N PHE A 32 4.50 0.38 -11.72
CA PHE A 32 4.51 0.95 -13.06
C PHE A 32 5.34 2.24 -13.19
N LEU A 33 5.40 3.07 -12.16
CA LEU A 33 6.10 4.36 -12.17
C LEU A 33 7.26 4.38 -11.17
N GLY A 34 7.07 3.87 -9.95
CA GLY A 34 8.11 3.83 -8.92
C GLY A 34 9.33 3.02 -9.33
N ILE A 35 9.14 2.01 -10.17
CA ILE A 35 10.23 1.17 -10.69
C ILE A 35 11.27 1.98 -11.50
N SER A 36 10.85 3.03 -12.23
CA SER A 36 11.76 3.90 -12.98
C SER A 36 12.81 4.55 -12.05
N GLN A 37 12.40 5.03 -10.89
CA GLN A 37 13.32 5.61 -9.91
C GLN A 37 14.25 4.56 -9.30
N SER A 38 13.76 3.34 -9.07
CA SER A 38 14.59 2.24 -8.59
C SER A 38 15.65 1.83 -9.62
N ILE A 39 15.29 1.81 -10.90
CA ILE A 39 16.21 1.51 -12.03
C ILE A 39 17.33 2.56 -12.10
N LYS A 40 17.01 3.85 -11.94
CA LYS A 40 18.01 4.94 -11.89
C LYS A 40 19.07 4.73 -10.82
N LEU A 41 18.68 4.18 -9.69
CA LEU A 41 19.56 3.98 -8.52
C LEU A 41 20.36 2.68 -8.58
N ALA A 42 19.80 1.61 -9.13
CA ALA A 42 20.36 0.26 -8.99
C ALA A 42 20.63 -0.46 -10.32
N GLY A 43 20.11 0.03 -11.45
CA GLY A 43 20.20 -0.67 -12.72
C GLY A 43 19.54 -2.07 -12.64
N PRO A 44 20.11 -3.10 -13.31
CA PRO A 44 19.55 -4.46 -13.28
C PRO A 44 19.47 -5.10 -11.90
N SER A 45 20.32 -4.70 -10.94
CA SER A 45 20.31 -5.23 -9.58
C SER A 45 19.00 -4.94 -8.82
N VAL A 46 18.16 -4.06 -9.35
CA VAL A 46 16.81 -3.81 -8.84
C VAL A 46 15.96 -5.10 -8.78
N ILE A 47 16.20 -6.08 -9.66
CA ILE A 47 15.56 -7.42 -9.59
C ILE A 47 15.83 -8.08 -8.23
N LEU A 48 17.08 -8.06 -7.79
CA LEU A 48 17.46 -8.57 -6.46
C LEU A 48 16.83 -7.73 -5.35
N GLY A 49 16.75 -6.43 -5.54
CA GLY A 49 16.06 -5.52 -4.62
C GLY A 49 14.60 -5.90 -4.39
N TYR A 50 13.85 -6.14 -5.47
CA TYR A 50 12.47 -6.62 -5.38
C TYR A 50 12.35 -8.02 -4.78
N ALA A 51 13.31 -8.91 -5.01
CA ALA A 51 13.36 -10.23 -4.39
C ALA A 51 13.52 -10.12 -2.87
N ILE A 52 14.48 -9.31 -2.40
CA ILE A 52 14.76 -9.09 -0.98
C ILE A 52 13.57 -8.41 -0.29
N ALA A 53 13.11 -7.27 -0.83
CA ALA A 53 11.98 -6.53 -0.26
C ALA A 53 10.69 -7.37 -0.25
N GLY A 54 10.47 -8.15 -1.32
CA GLY A 54 9.35 -9.08 -1.43
C GLY A 54 9.42 -10.20 -0.39
N PHE A 55 10.60 -10.75 -0.12
CA PHE A 55 10.78 -11.74 0.94
C PHE A 55 10.46 -11.15 2.32
N ILE A 56 10.94 -9.94 2.62
CA ILE A 56 10.60 -9.22 3.86
C ILE A 56 9.08 -8.96 3.96
N ALA A 57 8.47 -8.52 2.86
CA ALA A 57 7.03 -8.32 2.78
C ALA A 57 6.24 -9.62 3.04
N PHE A 58 6.70 -10.75 2.49
CA PHE A 58 6.13 -12.06 2.76
C PHE A 58 6.24 -12.46 4.23
N LEU A 59 7.41 -12.25 4.86
CA LEU A 59 7.60 -12.53 6.30
C LEU A 59 6.67 -11.67 7.16
N MET A 60 6.55 -10.37 6.85
CA MET A 60 5.63 -9.46 7.53
C MET A 60 4.18 -9.91 7.37
N MET A 61 3.78 -10.33 6.17
CA MET A 61 2.42 -10.84 5.92
C MET A 61 2.16 -12.17 6.62
N ARG A 62 3.15 -13.02 6.82
CA ARG A 62 3.05 -14.22 7.66
C ARG A 62 2.78 -13.87 9.12
N GLN A 63 3.42 -12.83 9.65
CA GLN A 63 3.22 -12.34 11.02
C GLN A 63 1.81 -11.76 11.19
N LEU A 64 1.37 -10.91 10.26
CA LEU A 64 0.01 -10.36 10.25
C LEU A 64 -1.03 -11.48 10.08
N GLY A 65 -0.79 -12.39 9.12
CA GLY A 65 -1.67 -13.50 8.81
C GLY A 65 -1.89 -14.44 10.00
N GLU A 66 -0.85 -14.72 10.80
CA GLU A 66 -0.98 -15.51 12.02
C GLU A 66 -1.96 -14.88 13.01
N MET A 67 -1.84 -13.56 13.27
CA MET A 67 -2.75 -12.85 14.17
C MET A 67 -4.19 -12.82 13.64
N VAL A 68 -4.34 -12.60 12.34
CA VAL A 68 -5.65 -12.45 11.68
C VAL A 68 -6.40 -13.78 11.56
N VAL A 69 -5.69 -14.90 11.38
CA VAL A 69 -6.31 -16.25 11.36
C VAL A 69 -6.84 -16.63 12.73
N GLU A 70 -6.11 -16.27 13.81
CA GLU A 70 -6.59 -16.52 15.17
C GLU A 70 -7.79 -15.65 15.54
N GLU A 71 -7.79 -14.38 15.09
CA GLU A 71 -8.82 -13.41 15.44
C GLU A 71 -9.14 -12.52 14.22
N PRO A 72 -10.06 -12.94 13.33
CA PRO A 72 -10.44 -12.16 12.16
C PRO A 72 -11.32 -10.98 12.54
N VAL A 73 -10.71 -9.81 12.79
CA VAL A 73 -11.37 -8.58 13.22
C VAL A 73 -11.18 -7.45 12.21
N SER A 74 -12.20 -6.60 12.05
CA SER A 74 -12.18 -5.46 11.12
C SER A 74 -11.11 -4.41 11.43
N GLY A 75 -10.67 -4.31 12.69
CA GLY A 75 -9.59 -3.41 13.12
C GLY A 75 -8.18 -3.91 12.79
N SER A 76 -8.03 -5.19 12.40
CA SER A 76 -6.78 -5.82 12.03
C SER A 76 -5.62 -5.43 12.97
N PHE A 77 -4.48 -5.03 12.40
CA PHE A 77 -3.25 -4.72 13.17
C PHE A 77 -3.41 -3.59 14.20
N SER A 78 -4.33 -2.62 14.01
CA SER A 78 -4.58 -1.61 15.04
C SER A 78 -5.31 -2.20 16.27
N HIS A 79 -6.23 -3.16 16.04
CA HIS A 79 -6.86 -3.92 17.11
C HIS A 79 -5.83 -4.79 17.87
N PHE A 80 -4.96 -5.50 17.14
CA PHE A 80 -3.92 -6.32 17.76
C PHE A 80 -2.91 -5.48 18.53
N ALA A 81 -2.50 -4.33 18.00
CA ALA A 81 -1.64 -3.39 18.70
C ALA A 81 -2.29 -2.89 20.00
N TYR A 82 -3.59 -2.58 19.99
CA TYR A 82 -4.34 -2.22 21.18
C TYR A 82 -4.34 -3.37 22.21
N LYS A 83 -4.68 -4.58 21.77
CA LYS A 83 -4.87 -5.76 22.63
C LYS A 83 -3.57 -6.27 23.25
N TYR A 84 -2.51 -6.38 22.46
CA TYR A 84 -1.27 -7.05 22.87
C TYR A 84 -0.12 -6.10 23.23
N TRP A 85 -0.16 -4.85 22.79
CA TRP A 85 0.86 -3.85 23.14
C TRP A 85 0.32 -2.75 24.06
N GLY A 86 -0.89 -2.28 23.82
CA GLY A 86 -1.58 -1.34 24.69
C GLY A 86 -2.33 -0.23 23.95
N PRO A 87 -3.11 0.58 24.69
CA PRO A 87 -4.04 1.54 24.12
C PRO A 87 -3.39 2.61 23.22
N PHE A 88 -2.21 3.09 23.57
CA PHE A 88 -1.49 4.07 22.74
C PHE A 88 -0.99 3.45 21.42
N ALA A 89 -0.50 2.21 21.46
CA ALA A 89 -0.03 1.53 20.26
C ALA A 89 -1.18 1.31 19.26
N GLY A 90 -2.37 0.91 19.72
CA GLY A 90 -3.55 0.79 18.86
C GLY A 90 -4.00 2.13 18.28
N PHE A 91 -3.99 3.20 19.09
CA PHE A 91 -4.28 4.56 18.64
C PHE A 91 -3.29 5.02 17.57
N MET A 92 -2.00 4.89 17.84
CA MET A 92 -0.92 5.28 16.92
C MET A 92 -1.00 4.49 15.60
N SER A 93 -1.14 3.17 15.68
CA SER A 93 -1.25 2.29 14.51
C SER A 93 -2.42 2.67 13.60
N GLY A 94 -3.60 2.90 14.18
CA GLY A 94 -4.80 3.24 13.41
C GLY A 94 -4.69 4.59 12.71
N TRP A 95 -4.22 5.64 13.41
CA TRP A 95 -4.04 6.96 12.82
C TRP A 95 -2.90 7.00 11.78
N ASN A 96 -1.78 6.30 12.05
CA ASN A 96 -0.70 6.20 11.07
C ASN A 96 -1.16 5.50 9.79
N TYR A 97 -1.96 4.46 9.92
CA TYR A 97 -2.50 3.77 8.74
C TYR A 97 -3.52 4.59 7.96
N TRP A 98 -4.33 5.40 8.65
CA TRP A 98 -5.20 6.34 7.96
C TRP A 98 -4.39 7.37 7.17
N VAL A 99 -3.34 7.95 7.77
CA VAL A 99 -2.45 8.87 7.06
C VAL A 99 -1.76 8.19 5.89
N LEU A 100 -1.27 6.95 6.06
CA LEU A 100 -0.71 6.16 4.97
C LEU A 100 -1.69 6.06 3.80
N ASN A 101 -2.94 5.68 4.06
CA ASN A 101 -3.95 5.56 3.00
C ASN A 101 -4.23 6.91 2.30
N VAL A 102 -4.28 8.01 3.04
CA VAL A 102 -4.46 9.35 2.45
C VAL A 102 -3.25 9.72 1.57
N LEU A 103 -2.03 9.47 2.04
CA LEU A 103 -0.81 9.74 1.27
C LEU A 103 -0.73 8.87 0.00
N VAL A 104 -1.15 7.60 0.07
CA VAL A 104 -1.28 6.73 -1.12
C VAL A 104 -2.30 7.30 -2.09
N CYS A 105 -3.48 7.73 -1.62
CA CYS A 105 -4.47 8.41 -2.46
C CYS A 105 -3.88 9.63 -3.19
N MET A 106 -3.09 10.43 -2.47
CA MET A 106 -2.44 11.62 -3.03
C MET A 106 -1.37 11.24 -4.08
N ALA A 107 -0.58 10.19 -3.82
CA ALA A 107 0.44 9.70 -4.75
C ALA A 107 -0.19 9.14 -6.03
N GLU A 108 -1.26 8.35 -5.92
CA GLU A 108 -1.98 7.81 -7.08
C GLU A 108 -2.62 8.92 -7.93
N LEU A 109 -3.22 9.96 -7.30
CA LEU A 109 -3.73 11.13 -8.03
C LEU A 109 -2.64 11.88 -8.78
N SER A 110 -1.45 12.03 -8.18
CA SER A 110 -0.31 12.66 -8.84
C SER A 110 0.16 11.83 -10.03
N ALA A 111 0.23 10.50 -9.89
CA ALA A 111 0.60 9.60 -10.98
C ALA A 111 -0.43 9.59 -12.11
N ILE A 112 -1.73 9.67 -11.81
CA ILE A 112 -2.80 9.82 -12.81
C ILE A 112 -2.53 11.05 -13.67
N GLY A 113 -2.12 12.17 -13.07
CA GLY A 113 -1.73 13.38 -13.81
C GLY A 113 -0.63 13.11 -14.84
N LEU A 114 0.42 12.39 -14.44
CA LEU A 114 1.53 12.04 -15.34
C LEU A 114 1.10 11.08 -16.45
N TYR A 115 0.21 10.11 -16.18
CA TYR A 115 -0.29 9.19 -17.21
C TYR A 115 -1.21 9.88 -18.21
N ILE A 116 -1.98 10.86 -17.81
CA ILE A 116 -2.82 11.69 -18.71
C ILE A 116 -1.95 12.53 -19.63
N GLN A 117 -0.82 13.06 -19.16
CA GLN A 117 0.12 13.85 -19.97
C GLN A 117 0.77 13.05 -21.11
N TYR A 118 0.76 11.71 -21.05
CA TYR A 118 1.20 10.87 -22.17
C TYR A 118 0.39 11.15 -23.47
N TRP A 119 -0.92 11.37 -23.35
CA TRP A 119 -1.80 11.68 -24.49
C TRP A 119 -1.99 13.17 -24.69
N TRP A 120 -2.06 13.92 -23.60
CA TRP A 120 -2.35 15.34 -23.57
C TRP A 120 -1.30 16.09 -22.72
N PRO A 121 -0.09 16.34 -23.27
CA PRO A 121 0.99 17.02 -22.53
C PRO A 121 0.63 18.43 -22.03
N GLN A 122 -0.35 19.08 -22.69
CA GLN A 122 -0.83 20.42 -22.33
C GLN A 122 -1.72 20.43 -21.08
N ILE A 123 -2.28 19.28 -20.65
CA ILE A 123 -3.12 19.24 -19.45
C ILE A 123 -2.22 19.22 -18.23
N PRO A 124 -2.33 20.21 -17.33
CA PRO A 124 -1.52 20.23 -16.13
C PRO A 124 -1.93 19.10 -15.17
N THR A 125 -0.96 18.52 -14.45
CA THR A 125 -1.17 17.38 -13.56
C THR A 125 -2.24 17.65 -12.50
N TRP A 126 -2.32 18.87 -11.96
CA TRP A 126 -3.32 19.24 -10.96
C TRP A 126 -4.76 19.18 -11.48
N ALA A 127 -4.97 19.50 -12.75
CA ALA A 127 -6.32 19.47 -13.35
C ALA A 127 -6.82 18.02 -13.51
N SER A 128 -5.94 17.11 -13.95
CA SER A 128 -6.22 15.69 -14.00
C SER A 128 -6.47 15.13 -12.60
N ALA A 129 -5.62 15.48 -11.61
CA ALA A 129 -5.78 15.08 -10.23
C ALA A 129 -7.14 15.55 -9.65
N LEU A 130 -7.52 16.81 -9.89
CA LEU A 130 -8.82 17.33 -9.44
C LEU A 130 -9.99 16.58 -10.08
N THR A 131 -9.92 16.33 -11.39
CA THR A 131 -10.97 15.63 -12.13
C THR A 131 -11.20 14.23 -11.56
N PHE A 132 -10.13 13.44 -11.42
CA PHE A 132 -10.23 12.08 -10.88
C PHE A 132 -10.57 12.08 -9.38
N PHE A 133 -10.10 13.08 -8.62
CA PHE A 133 -10.53 13.27 -7.23
C PHE A 133 -12.05 13.41 -7.11
N ILE A 134 -12.67 14.29 -7.92
CA ILE A 134 -14.12 14.49 -7.91
C ILE A 134 -14.86 13.22 -8.34
N LEU A 135 -14.44 12.58 -9.43
CA LEU A 135 -15.07 11.39 -9.97
C LEU A 135 -15.06 10.23 -8.96
N ILE A 136 -13.89 9.89 -8.41
CA ILE A 136 -13.75 8.72 -7.53
C ILE A 136 -14.41 8.95 -6.17
N ASN A 137 -14.25 10.14 -5.55
CA ASN A 137 -14.97 10.43 -4.31
C ASN A 137 -16.47 10.47 -4.51
N GLY A 138 -16.95 10.98 -5.66
CA GLY A 138 -18.37 10.92 -6.04
C GLY A 138 -18.88 9.47 -6.09
N ILE A 139 -18.14 8.57 -6.73
CA ILE A 139 -18.46 7.14 -6.80
C ILE A 139 -18.48 6.51 -5.41
N ASN A 140 -17.50 6.80 -4.55
CA ASN A 140 -17.42 6.26 -3.19
C ASN A 140 -18.61 6.70 -2.29
N LEU A 141 -19.29 7.78 -2.62
CA LEU A 141 -20.51 8.24 -1.94
C LEU A 141 -21.81 7.58 -2.46
N LEU A 142 -21.75 6.79 -3.55
CA LEU A 142 -22.94 6.18 -4.16
C LEU A 142 -23.31 4.84 -3.52
N HIS A 143 -22.49 3.78 -3.72
CA HIS A 143 -22.86 2.43 -3.27
C HIS A 143 -21.65 1.48 -3.13
N VAL A 144 -21.60 0.70 -2.02
CA VAL A 144 -20.52 -0.28 -1.73
C VAL A 144 -20.43 -1.41 -2.78
N LYS A 145 -21.56 -1.85 -3.34
CA LYS A 145 -21.56 -2.90 -4.40
C LYS A 145 -20.86 -2.42 -5.66
N PHE A 146 -21.03 -1.15 -6.01
CA PHE A 146 -20.39 -0.57 -7.19
C PHE A 146 -18.88 -0.51 -7.04
N PHE A 147 -18.40 -0.17 -5.84
CA PHE A 147 -16.99 -0.24 -5.49
C PHE A 147 -16.41 -1.65 -5.73
N GLY A 148 -17.05 -2.69 -5.20
CA GLY A 148 -16.57 -4.07 -5.33
C GLY A 148 -16.49 -4.56 -6.79
N GLU A 149 -17.49 -4.24 -7.62
CA GLU A 149 -17.50 -4.61 -9.05
C GLU A 149 -16.42 -3.84 -9.84
N MET A 150 -16.25 -2.54 -9.59
CA MET A 150 -15.19 -1.76 -10.23
C MET A 150 -13.81 -2.33 -9.91
N GLU A 151 -13.54 -2.58 -8.63
CA GLU A 151 -12.25 -3.09 -8.17
C GLU A 151 -11.96 -4.49 -8.73
N PHE A 152 -12.99 -5.33 -8.85
CA PHE A 152 -12.92 -6.64 -9.49
C PHE A 152 -12.43 -6.52 -10.95
N TRP A 153 -13.08 -5.69 -11.76
CA TRP A 153 -12.71 -5.51 -13.17
C TRP A 153 -11.35 -4.86 -13.35
N PHE A 154 -11.05 -3.83 -12.60
CA PHE A 154 -9.72 -3.21 -12.62
C PHE A 154 -8.62 -4.18 -12.24
N SER A 155 -8.84 -5.03 -11.23
CA SER A 155 -7.87 -6.05 -10.83
C SER A 155 -7.62 -7.09 -11.95
N ILE A 156 -8.67 -7.54 -12.63
CA ILE A 156 -8.53 -8.46 -13.77
C ILE A 156 -7.73 -7.78 -14.89
N VAL A 157 -8.08 -6.56 -15.28
CA VAL A 157 -7.43 -5.84 -16.38
C VAL A 157 -5.93 -5.71 -16.13
N LYS A 158 -5.53 -5.25 -14.92
CA LYS A 158 -4.09 -5.07 -14.62
C LYS A 158 -3.32 -6.40 -14.52
N ILE A 159 -3.92 -7.46 -13.98
CA ILE A 159 -3.30 -8.79 -13.94
C ILE A 159 -3.11 -9.34 -15.35
N LEU A 160 -4.15 -9.32 -16.17
CA LEU A 160 -4.08 -9.80 -17.55
C LEU A 160 -3.08 -9.00 -18.39
N ALA A 161 -3.02 -7.69 -18.20
CA ALA A 161 -2.08 -6.83 -18.92
C ALA A 161 -0.62 -7.17 -18.58
N ILE A 162 -0.30 -7.40 -17.30
CA ILE A 162 1.07 -7.79 -16.90
C ILE A 162 1.41 -9.17 -17.48
N LEU A 163 0.50 -10.15 -17.37
CA LEU A 163 0.72 -11.48 -17.93
C LEU A 163 0.87 -11.44 -19.44
N ALA A 164 0.03 -10.66 -20.13
CA ALA A 164 0.13 -10.46 -21.58
C ALA A 164 1.44 -9.79 -21.96
N MET A 165 1.90 -8.79 -21.20
CA MET A 165 3.17 -8.14 -21.41
C MET A 165 4.35 -9.10 -21.22
N ILE A 166 4.35 -9.91 -20.16
CA ILE A 166 5.39 -10.94 -19.95
C ILE A 166 5.38 -11.96 -21.10
N GLY A 167 4.19 -12.47 -21.48
CA GLY A 167 4.05 -13.42 -22.58
C GLY A 167 4.49 -12.85 -23.93
N PHE A 168 4.01 -11.65 -24.27
CA PHE A 168 4.37 -10.97 -25.52
C PHE A 168 5.86 -10.59 -25.55
N GLY A 169 6.39 -10.03 -24.48
CA GLY A 169 7.82 -9.72 -24.39
C GLY A 169 8.70 -10.97 -24.50
N SER A 170 8.31 -12.07 -23.85
CA SER A 170 9.03 -13.35 -23.97
C SER A 170 8.95 -13.91 -25.39
N TYR A 171 7.80 -13.76 -26.07
CA TYR A 171 7.64 -14.13 -27.49
C TYR A 171 8.59 -13.32 -28.40
N LEU A 172 8.65 -12.01 -28.24
CA LEU A 172 9.55 -11.14 -29.00
C LEU A 172 11.02 -11.51 -28.81
N LEU A 173 11.43 -11.85 -27.57
CA LEU A 173 12.79 -12.32 -27.24
C LEU A 173 13.07 -13.68 -27.91
N ALA A 174 12.16 -14.64 -27.81
CA ALA A 174 12.34 -15.98 -28.34
C ALA A 174 12.40 -16.02 -29.88
N THR A 175 11.67 -15.14 -30.55
CA THR A 175 11.62 -15.03 -32.03
C THR A 175 12.69 -14.10 -32.60
N GLY A 176 13.40 -13.34 -31.77
CA GLY A 176 14.36 -12.33 -32.21
C GLY A 176 13.71 -11.11 -32.92
N THR A 177 12.40 -10.95 -32.80
CA THR A 177 11.65 -9.86 -33.45
C THR A 177 11.64 -8.56 -32.64
N ALA A 178 12.22 -8.55 -31.44
CA ALA A 178 12.34 -7.38 -30.60
C ALA A 178 13.40 -6.35 -31.06
N GLY A 179 14.13 -6.65 -32.12
CA GLY A 179 15.20 -5.80 -32.65
C GLY A 179 16.58 -6.07 -32.03
N PRO A 180 17.64 -5.43 -32.54
CA PRO A 180 19.02 -5.72 -32.17
C PRO A 180 19.39 -5.34 -30.73
N GLN A 181 18.61 -4.46 -30.09
CA GLN A 181 18.80 -4.04 -28.69
C GLN A 181 18.31 -5.08 -27.67
N ALA A 182 17.51 -6.05 -28.10
CA ALA A 182 16.93 -7.04 -27.21
C ALA A 182 17.89 -8.21 -27.00
N SER A 183 18.37 -8.36 -25.76
CA SER A 183 19.22 -9.47 -25.34
C SER A 183 19.16 -9.67 -23.84
N ILE A 184 19.22 -10.92 -23.39
CA ILE A 184 19.38 -11.26 -21.97
C ILE A 184 20.69 -10.66 -21.44
N SER A 185 21.71 -10.46 -22.29
CA SER A 185 22.97 -9.83 -21.90
C SER A 185 22.84 -8.39 -21.40
N ASN A 186 21.72 -7.70 -21.68
CA ASN A 186 21.42 -6.36 -21.13
C ASN A 186 21.44 -6.32 -19.60
N LEU A 187 21.25 -7.48 -18.95
CA LEU A 187 21.34 -7.58 -17.49
C LEU A 187 22.76 -7.35 -16.94
N TRP A 188 23.80 -7.47 -17.78
CA TRP A 188 25.21 -7.30 -17.37
C TRP A 188 26.10 -6.62 -18.39
N ALA A 189 25.61 -6.31 -19.58
CA ALA A 189 26.42 -5.73 -20.66
C ALA A 189 26.84 -4.27 -20.41
N LEU A 190 26.07 -3.52 -19.60
CA LEU A 190 26.33 -2.13 -19.27
C LEU A 190 26.75 -2.02 -17.80
N ASP A 191 28.07 -1.98 -17.59
CA ASP A 191 28.70 -1.86 -16.25
C ASP A 191 28.33 -2.99 -15.26
N GLY A 192 27.93 -4.15 -15.78
CA GLY A 192 27.59 -5.33 -14.99
C GLY A 192 26.18 -5.32 -14.41
N PHE A 193 25.89 -6.32 -13.56
CA PHE A 193 24.58 -6.45 -12.88
C PHE A 193 24.39 -5.40 -11.77
N PHE A 194 25.46 -4.86 -11.21
CA PHE A 194 25.51 -3.82 -10.19
C PHE A 194 26.22 -2.57 -10.70
N PRO A 195 25.68 -1.82 -11.69
CA PRO A 195 26.36 -0.67 -12.29
C PRO A 195 26.68 0.44 -11.28
N PHE A 196 25.90 0.54 -10.20
CA PHE A 196 26.12 1.48 -9.09
C PHE A 196 26.58 0.78 -7.80
N GLY A 197 27.12 -0.43 -7.91
CA GLY A 197 27.54 -1.22 -6.77
C GLY A 197 26.40 -1.65 -5.85
N ILE A 198 26.77 -2.18 -4.68
CA ILE A 198 25.79 -2.56 -3.63
C ILE A 198 25.12 -1.31 -3.05
N GLU A 199 25.82 -0.17 -3.04
CA GLU A 199 25.27 1.09 -2.54
C GLU A 199 24.05 1.52 -3.34
N GLY A 200 24.09 1.47 -4.66
CA GLY A 200 22.93 1.77 -5.52
C GLY A 200 21.72 0.87 -5.22
N LEU A 201 21.96 -0.44 -5.03
CA LEU A 201 20.92 -1.37 -4.63
C LEU A 201 20.31 -1.00 -3.27
N VAL A 202 21.14 -0.68 -2.27
CA VAL A 202 20.69 -0.29 -0.93
C VAL A 202 19.86 1.00 -0.99
N MET A 203 20.30 1.99 -1.77
CA MET A 203 19.55 3.23 -1.97
C MET A 203 18.19 2.99 -2.65
N ALA A 204 18.14 2.07 -3.61
CA ALA A 204 16.89 1.72 -4.29
C ALA A 204 15.87 1.03 -3.38
N MET A 205 16.30 0.38 -2.28
CA MET A 205 15.40 -0.30 -1.36
C MET A 205 14.32 0.61 -0.79
N ALA A 206 14.64 1.88 -0.50
CA ALA A 206 13.67 2.85 0.00
C ALA A 206 12.54 3.11 -1.00
N VAL A 207 12.85 3.13 -2.30
CA VAL A 207 11.85 3.29 -3.37
C VAL A 207 11.09 1.98 -3.59
N ILE A 208 11.79 0.85 -3.58
CA ILE A 208 11.20 -0.49 -3.81
C ILE A 208 10.11 -0.82 -2.79
N ILE A 209 10.29 -0.43 -1.52
CA ILE A 209 9.29 -0.67 -0.46
C ILE A 209 7.95 -0.02 -0.78
N PHE A 210 7.92 1.11 -1.48
CA PHE A 210 6.67 1.72 -1.92
C PHE A 210 5.79 0.76 -2.75
N ALA A 211 6.40 -0.06 -3.60
CA ALA A 211 5.67 -1.02 -4.43
C ALA A 211 5.03 -2.18 -3.64
N PHE A 212 5.40 -2.38 -2.40
CA PHE A 212 4.82 -3.38 -1.50
C PHE A 212 3.79 -2.79 -0.52
N GLY A 213 3.61 -1.46 -0.50
CA GLY A 213 2.54 -0.82 0.28
C GLY A 213 1.16 -1.30 -0.18
N GLY A 214 0.25 -1.49 0.78
CA GLY A 214 -1.11 -1.96 0.51
C GLY A 214 -1.32 -3.48 0.61
N ILE A 215 -0.27 -4.31 0.73
CA ILE A 215 -0.45 -5.75 0.95
C ILE A 215 -1.13 -6.04 2.30
N GLU A 216 -0.94 -5.19 3.29
CA GLU A 216 -1.56 -5.25 4.61
C GLU A 216 -3.09 -4.97 4.60
N LEU A 217 -3.65 -4.45 3.51
CA LEU A 217 -5.11 -4.33 3.29
C LEU A 217 -5.82 -5.67 3.45
N PHE A 218 -5.14 -6.76 3.12
CA PHE A 218 -5.59 -8.12 3.39
C PHE A 218 -6.06 -8.31 4.84
N GLY A 219 -5.33 -7.77 5.82
CA GLY A 219 -5.70 -7.89 7.22
C GLY A 219 -7.03 -7.20 7.56
N ILE A 220 -7.39 -6.12 6.87
CA ILE A 220 -8.64 -5.38 7.08
C ILE A 220 -9.81 -6.12 6.44
N THR A 221 -9.62 -6.70 5.25
CA THR A 221 -10.66 -7.46 4.54
C THR A 221 -10.90 -8.85 5.12
N ALA A 222 -10.02 -9.33 5.98
CA ALA A 222 -10.09 -10.66 6.58
C ALA A 222 -11.36 -10.90 7.43
N ALA A 223 -11.86 -9.86 8.12
CA ALA A 223 -13.09 -9.94 8.90
C ALA A 223 -14.34 -10.19 8.03
N GLU A 224 -14.27 -9.93 6.71
CA GLU A 224 -15.36 -10.15 5.76
C GLU A 224 -15.27 -11.52 5.06
N ALA A 225 -14.22 -12.33 5.34
CA ALA A 225 -14.03 -13.64 4.76
C ALA A 225 -15.04 -14.66 5.31
N ARG A 226 -15.68 -15.46 4.42
CA ARG A 226 -16.67 -16.47 4.82
C ARG A 226 -16.06 -17.68 5.53
N ASP A 227 -14.82 -18.05 5.19
CA ASP A 227 -14.07 -19.18 5.78
C ASP A 227 -12.64 -18.72 6.04
N PRO A 228 -12.40 -17.93 7.11
CA PRO A 228 -11.11 -17.31 7.37
C PRO A 228 -10.00 -18.33 7.57
N ASP A 229 -10.26 -19.45 8.26
CA ASP A 229 -9.26 -20.49 8.56
C ASP A 229 -8.62 -21.12 7.31
N LYS A 230 -9.34 -21.14 6.16
CA LYS A 230 -8.83 -21.68 4.89
C LYS A 230 -8.42 -20.59 3.91
N THR A 231 -9.19 -19.52 3.83
CA THR A 231 -9.00 -18.46 2.84
C THR A 231 -7.77 -17.61 3.15
N LEU A 232 -7.58 -17.26 4.43
CA LEU A 232 -6.51 -16.37 4.84
C LEU A 232 -5.11 -16.98 4.70
N PRO A 233 -4.84 -18.22 5.15
CA PRO A 233 -3.55 -18.86 4.92
C PRO A 233 -3.19 -18.97 3.44
N LYS A 234 -4.17 -19.33 2.60
CA LYS A 234 -3.98 -19.45 1.15
C LYS A 234 -3.61 -18.09 0.53
N ALA A 235 -4.31 -17.03 0.89
CA ALA A 235 -4.04 -15.69 0.37
C ALA A 235 -2.65 -15.18 0.77
N VAL A 236 -2.23 -15.39 2.02
CA VAL A 236 -0.87 -15.02 2.48
C VAL A 236 0.20 -15.81 1.72
N ASN A 237 0.03 -17.12 1.54
CA ASN A 237 1.01 -17.94 0.84
C ASN A 237 1.11 -17.60 -0.66
N GLN A 238 0.04 -17.09 -1.27
CA GLN A 238 0.03 -16.65 -2.68
C GLN A 238 0.86 -15.37 -2.93
N ILE A 239 1.21 -14.61 -1.90
CA ILE A 239 2.01 -13.38 -2.03
C ILE A 239 3.36 -13.67 -2.69
N ILE A 240 4.01 -14.81 -2.36
CA ILE A 240 5.30 -15.16 -2.96
C ILE A 240 5.23 -15.34 -4.47
N TYR A 241 4.16 -15.98 -4.98
CA TYR A 241 3.94 -16.13 -6.43
C TYR A 241 3.69 -14.78 -7.11
N ARG A 242 3.00 -13.86 -6.42
CA ARG A 242 2.81 -12.49 -6.92
C ARG A 242 4.15 -11.78 -7.09
N ILE A 243 5.03 -11.87 -6.10
CA ILE A 243 6.35 -11.26 -6.15
C ILE A 243 7.15 -11.82 -7.33
N LEU A 244 7.19 -13.15 -7.47
CA LEU A 244 7.93 -13.82 -8.54
C LEU A 244 7.41 -13.44 -9.93
N ILE A 245 6.09 -13.43 -10.14
CA ILE A 245 5.48 -13.19 -11.46
C ILE A 245 5.45 -11.69 -11.76
N PHE A 246 4.85 -10.88 -10.88
CA PHE A 246 4.55 -9.48 -11.21
C PHE A 246 5.74 -8.54 -11.04
N TYR A 247 6.76 -8.91 -10.28
CA TYR A 247 7.95 -8.08 -10.13
C TYR A 247 9.16 -8.71 -10.84
N ILE A 248 9.57 -9.90 -10.45
CA ILE A 248 10.81 -10.48 -10.94
C ILE A 248 10.73 -10.87 -12.41
N ALA A 249 9.70 -11.62 -12.83
CA ALA A 249 9.56 -12.00 -14.24
C ALA A 249 9.32 -10.79 -15.13
N THR A 250 8.55 -9.82 -14.68
CA THR A 250 8.33 -8.55 -15.38
C THR A 250 9.62 -7.80 -15.63
N LEU A 251 10.42 -7.56 -14.58
CA LEU A 251 11.69 -6.86 -14.68
C LEU A 251 12.69 -7.60 -15.55
N PHE A 252 12.75 -8.93 -15.42
CA PHE A 252 13.62 -9.75 -16.25
C PHE A 252 13.30 -9.58 -17.75
N VAL A 253 12.00 -9.62 -18.10
CA VAL A 253 11.57 -9.44 -19.50
C VAL A 253 11.87 -8.02 -19.97
N LEU A 254 11.54 -6.99 -19.18
CA LEU A 254 11.78 -5.59 -19.55
C LEU A 254 13.26 -5.32 -19.82
N PHE A 255 14.15 -5.73 -18.91
CA PHE A 255 15.60 -5.54 -19.10
C PHE A 255 16.16 -6.35 -20.26
N SER A 256 15.58 -7.53 -20.56
CA SER A 256 15.99 -8.31 -21.71
C SER A 256 15.51 -7.67 -23.04
N LEU A 257 14.41 -6.94 -23.04
CA LEU A 257 13.90 -6.25 -24.23
C LEU A 257 14.66 -4.95 -24.51
N PHE A 258 15.14 -4.25 -23.46
CA PHE A 258 15.66 -2.91 -23.61
C PHE A 258 16.76 -2.60 -22.58
N PRO A 259 17.84 -1.89 -22.95
CA PRO A 259 18.90 -1.48 -22.04
C PRO A 259 18.37 -0.62 -20.87
N TRP A 260 18.77 -0.95 -19.64
CA TRP A 260 18.26 -0.32 -18.42
C TRP A 260 18.52 1.19 -18.33
N ASN A 261 19.66 1.66 -18.84
CA ASN A 261 20.06 3.06 -18.79
C ASN A 261 19.09 3.99 -19.57
N GLN A 262 18.48 3.48 -20.64
CA GLN A 262 17.50 4.23 -21.43
C GLN A 262 16.08 4.17 -20.81
N MET A 263 15.75 3.14 -20.02
CA MET A 263 14.49 3.05 -19.29
C MET A 263 14.40 4.02 -18.11
N ALA A 264 15.53 4.56 -17.68
CA ALA A 264 15.60 5.46 -16.53
C ALA A 264 15.19 6.92 -16.86
N GLU A 265 15.00 7.30 -18.10
CA GLU A 265 14.83 8.71 -18.52
C GLU A 265 13.47 9.35 -18.19
N GLY A 266 12.50 8.58 -17.73
CA GLY A 266 11.20 9.11 -17.23
C GLY A 266 9.99 8.29 -17.69
N GLY A 267 8.86 8.50 -17.00
CA GLY A 267 7.62 7.78 -17.28
C GLY A 267 7.63 6.32 -16.81
N SER A 268 6.71 5.54 -17.34
CA SER A 268 6.63 4.11 -17.04
C SER A 268 7.55 3.31 -17.97
N PRO A 269 8.52 2.53 -17.46
CA PRO A 269 9.37 1.66 -18.29
C PRO A 269 8.58 0.70 -19.18
N PHE A 270 7.40 0.28 -18.75
CA PHE A 270 6.48 -0.55 -19.53
C PHE A 270 6.06 0.14 -20.84
N VAL A 271 5.66 1.41 -20.74
CA VAL A 271 5.21 2.19 -21.89
C VAL A 271 6.40 2.52 -22.80
N MET A 272 7.52 2.91 -22.21
CA MET A 272 8.74 3.29 -22.95
C MET A 272 9.30 2.13 -23.78
N VAL A 273 9.41 0.94 -23.20
CA VAL A 273 9.92 -0.26 -23.89
C VAL A 273 9.06 -0.58 -25.13
N PHE A 274 7.75 -0.59 -24.99
CA PHE A 274 6.87 -0.93 -26.12
C PHE A 274 6.71 0.21 -27.14
N ALA A 275 6.88 1.47 -26.72
CA ALA A 275 6.97 2.59 -27.65
C ALA A 275 8.26 2.53 -28.51
N SER A 276 9.39 2.13 -27.91
CA SER A 276 10.68 1.99 -28.59
C SER A 276 10.74 0.81 -29.59
N LEU A 277 9.86 -0.19 -29.40
CA LEU A 277 9.70 -1.33 -30.31
C LEU A 277 8.77 -1.01 -31.51
N ASP A 278 8.55 0.26 -31.81
CA ASP A 278 7.62 0.75 -32.85
C ASP A 278 6.16 0.25 -32.67
N SER A 279 5.82 -0.09 -31.41
CA SER A 279 4.52 -0.61 -31.02
C SER A 279 3.68 0.46 -30.31
N GLN A 280 3.49 1.63 -30.97
CA GLN A 280 2.78 2.77 -30.36
C GLN A 280 1.37 2.42 -29.87
N GLY A 281 0.67 1.53 -30.57
CA GLY A 281 -0.64 1.03 -30.12
C GLY A 281 -0.57 0.25 -28.80
N VAL A 282 0.45 -0.61 -28.67
CA VAL A 282 0.68 -1.37 -27.43
C VAL A 282 1.08 -0.45 -26.27
N ALA A 283 1.96 0.53 -26.52
CA ALA A 283 2.36 1.53 -25.54
C ALA A 283 1.15 2.34 -25.03
N THR A 284 0.29 2.80 -25.95
CA THR A 284 -0.96 3.51 -25.63
C THR A 284 -1.90 2.65 -24.78
N LEU A 285 -2.09 1.38 -25.17
CA LEU A 285 -2.92 0.44 -24.41
C LEU A 285 -2.34 0.19 -23.00
N LEU A 286 -1.03 -0.01 -22.90
CA LEU A 286 -0.36 -0.19 -21.59
C LEU A 286 -0.51 1.06 -20.72
N ASN A 287 -0.32 2.26 -21.27
CA ASN A 287 -0.52 3.49 -20.49
C ASN A 287 -1.97 3.61 -19.99
N PHE A 288 -2.96 3.22 -20.81
CA PHE A 288 -4.36 3.17 -20.37
C PHE A 288 -4.57 2.15 -19.22
N VAL A 289 -3.99 0.96 -19.32
CA VAL A 289 -4.07 -0.04 -18.26
C VAL A 289 -3.41 0.46 -16.96
N ILE A 290 -2.25 1.10 -17.07
CA ILE A 290 -1.54 1.69 -15.92
C ILE A 290 -2.36 2.81 -15.27
N LEU A 291 -3.01 3.66 -16.08
CA LEU A 291 -3.95 4.65 -15.59
C LEU A 291 -5.11 3.99 -14.82
N THR A 292 -5.72 2.94 -15.38
CA THR A 292 -6.79 2.21 -14.66
C THR A 292 -6.30 1.54 -13.38
N ALA A 293 -5.03 1.11 -13.33
CA ALA A 293 -4.41 0.58 -12.13
C ALA A 293 -4.27 1.65 -11.03
N ALA A 294 -3.82 2.84 -11.37
CA ALA A 294 -3.74 3.97 -10.44
C ALA A 294 -5.13 4.38 -9.92
N VAL A 295 -6.12 4.47 -10.80
CA VAL A 295 -7.52 4.74 -10.44
C VAL A 295 -8.07 3.68 -9.48
N SER A 296 -7.79 2.40 -9.73
CA SER A 296 -8.18 1.30 -8.87
C SER A 296 -7.56 1.40 -7.47
N VAL A 297 -6.24 1.62 -7.39
CA VAL A 297 -5.57 1.75 -6.07
C VAL A 297 -6.11 2.96 -5.31
N TYR A 298 -6.30 4.10 -5.99
CA TYR A 298 -6.93 5.27 -5.38
C TYR A 298 -8.32 4.95 -4.83
N ASN A 299 -9.17 4.29 -5.62
CA ASN A 299 -10.52 3.90 -5.22
C ASN A 299 -10.51 2.96 -4.00
N GLY A 300 -9.70 1.90 -4.04
CA GLY A 300 -9.56 0.92 -2.96
C GLY A 300 -9.03 1.53 -1.67
N THR A 301 -8.00 2.37 -1.78
CA THR A 301 -7.36 3.02 -0.64
C THR A 301 -8.27 4.09 -0.01
N SER A 302 -9.00 4.86 -0.82
CA SER A 302 -10.02 5.83 -0.34
C SER A 302 -11.13 5.11 0.42
N TYR A 303 -11.60 3.96 -0.08
CA TYR A 303 -12.55 3.10 0.60
C TYR A 303 -12.02 2.66 1.97
N CYS A 304 -10.82 2.11 2.04
CA CYS A 304 -10.18 1.63 3.28
C CYS A 304 -9.91 2.77 4.28
N SER A 305 -9.48 3.94 3.80
CA SER A 305 -9.26 5.14 4.60
C SER A 305 -10.52 5.52 5.41
N SER A 306 -11.67 5.55 4.76
CA SER A 306 -12.94 5.89 5.41
C SER A 306 -13.37 4.85 6.47
N ARG A 307 -13.11 3.54 6.24
CA ARG A 307 -13.42 2.48 7.20
C ARG A 307 -12.46 2.47 8.36
N MET A 308 -11.21 2.85 8.15
CA MET A 308 -10.25 3.02 9.25
C MET A 308 -10.69 4.13 10.20
N LEU A 309 -11.11 5.29 9.69
CA LEU A 309 -11.67 6.37 10.52
C LEU A 309 -12.93 5.95 11.26
N LEU A 310 -13.83 5.21 10.59
CA LEU A 310 -15.00 4.63 11.21
C LEU A 310 -14.63 3.72 12.37
N GLY A 311 -13.68 2.78 12.16
CA GLY A 311 -13.21 1.87 13.20
C GLY A 311 -12.55 2.59 14.37
N LEU A 312 -11.72 3.61 14.10
CA LEU A 312 -11.14 4.46 15.14
C LEU A 312 -12.22 5.19 15.95
N ALA A 313 -13.27 5.70 15.30
CA ALA A 313 -14.37 6.39 15.99
C ALA A 313 -15.23 5.43 16.83
N GLN A 314 -15.48 4.21 16.34
CA GLN A 314 -16.19 3.16 17.08
C GLN A 314 -15.42 2.70 18.32
N GLN A 315 -14.08 2.64 18.24
CA GLN A 315 -13.19 2.34 19.36
C GLN A 315 -12.97 3.54 20.31
N GLY A 316 -13.64 4.70 20.06
CA GLY A 316 -13.42 5.93 20.81
C GLY A 316 -12.04 6.57 20.58
N ASN A 317 -11.34 6.22 19.50
CA ASN A 317 -10.03 6.73 19.10
C ASN A 317 -10.10 7.92 18.14
N ALA A 318 -11.29 8.27 17.66
CA ALA A 318 -11.58 9.42 16.83
C ALA A 318 -12.95 10.06 17.22
N PRO A 319 -13.27 11.27 16.73
CA PRO A 319 -14.54 11.93 17.04
C PRO A 319 -15.76 11.07 16.71
N LYS A 320 -16.74 11.00 17.62
CA LYS A 320 -17.98 10.19 17.45
C LYS A 320 -18.75 10.49 16.16
N ALA A 321 -18.63 11.72 15.63
CA ALA A 321 -19.25 12.11 14.36
C ALA A 321 -18.78 11.26 13.17
N LEU A 322 -17.57 10.69 13.20
CA LEU A 322 -17.02 9.82 12.16
C LEU A 322 -17.58 8.38 12.22
N ALA A 323 -18.24 8.02 13.32
CA ALA A 323 -18.90 6.72 13.47
C ALA A 323 -20.29 6.67 12.80
N ARG A 324 -20.80 7.80 12.28
CA ARG A 324 -22.11 7.84 11.64
C ARG A 324 -22.10 7.16 10.26
N ILE A 325 -22.99 6.20 10.09
CA ILE A 325 -23.20 5.46 8.83
C ILE A 325 -24.55 5.92 8.27
N ASN A 326 -24.59 6.24 6.97
CA ASN A 326 -25.83 6.64 6.30
C ASN A 326 -26.72 5.41 5.98
N LYS A 327 -27.96 5.64 5.50
CA LYS A 327 -28.92 4.58 5.12
C LYS A 327 -28.38 3.61 4.04
N ARG A 328 -27.35 4.01 3.29
CA ARG A 328 -26.70 3.20 2.24
C ARG A 328 -25.53 2.34 2.76
N GLY A 329 -25.20 2.43 4.07
CA GLY A 329 -24.07 1.72 4.68
C GLY A 329 -22.72 2.43 4.49
N ILE A 330 -22.71 3.73 4.19
CA ILE A 330 -21.49 4.51 3.91
C ILE A 330 -21.19 5.44 5.10
N PRO A 331 -19.95 5.45 5.61
CA PRO A 331 -19.51 6.39 6.65
C PRO A 331 -19.19 7.76 6.04
N THR A 332 -20.24 8.52 5.67
CA THR A 332 -20.12 9.74 4.87
C THR A 332 -19.16 10.76 5.48
N ASN A 333 -19.21 10.97 6.81
CA ASN A 333 -18.32 11.94 7.46
C ASN A 333 -16.86 11.50 7.37
N ALA A 334 -16.57 10.20 7.50
CA ALA A 334 -15.22 9.67 7.36
C ALA A 334 -14.71 9.79 5.91
N VAL A 335 -15.56 9.55 4.92
CA VAL A 335 -15.24 9.78 3.50
C VAL A 335 -14.92 11.26 3.25
N LEU A 336 -15.76 12.18 3.73
CA LEU A 336 -15.54 13.63 3.53
C LEU A 336 -14.28 14.14 4.21
N VAL A 337 -13.95 13.67 5.43
CA VAL A 337 -12.70 14.06 6.12
C VAL A 337 -11.48 13.53 5.37
N SER A 338 -11.50 12.27 4.93
CA SER A 338 -10.40 11.72 4.12
C SER A 338 -10.26 12.47 2.79
N ALA A 339 -11.36 12.78 2.11
CA ALA A 339 -11.37 13.55 0.87
C ALA A 339 -10.83 14.98 1.08
N PHE A 340 -11.24 15.65 2.18
CA PHE A 340 -10.76 16.99 2.49
C PHE A 340 -9.23 17.05 2.68
N VAL A 341 -8.63 16.04 3.29
CA VAL A 341 -7.16 15.97 3.39
C VAL A 341 -6.53 15.58 2.05
N THR A 342 -7.13 14.63 1.33
CA THR A 342 -6.60 14.18 0.03
C THR A 342 -6.61 15.29 -1.03
N VAL A 343 -7.56 16.24 -0.99
CA VAL A 343 -7.61 17.35 -1.96
C VAL A 343 -6.38 18.27 -1.89
N LEU A 344 -5.64 18.28 -0.78
CA LEU A 344 -4.37 19.01 -0.68
C LEU A 344 -3.33 18.53 -1.71
N CYS A 345 -3.50 17.32 -2.25
CA CYS A 345 -2.72 16.80 -3.37
C CYS A 345 -2.84 17.68 -4.63
N VAL A 346 -4.03 18.23 -4.90
CA VAL A 346 -4.25 19.10 -6.06
C VAL A 346 -3.39 20.37 -5.92
N LEU A 347 -3.35 20.95 -4.72
CA LEU A 347 -2.50 22.10 -4.42
C LEU A 347 -1.01 21.73 -4.53
N LEU A 348 -0.61 20.56 -4.03
CA LEU A 348 0.77 20.09 -4.15
C LEU A 348 1.20 19.92 -5.60
N ASN A 349 0.34 19.33 -6.45
CA ASN A 349 0.60 19.20 -7.89
C ASN A 349 0.59 20.53 -8.64
N TYR A 350 -0.12 21.54 -8.14
CA TYR A 350 -0.08 22.89 -8.68
C TYR A 350 1.24 23.59 -8.37
N ILE A 351 1.73 23.46 -7.13
CA ILE A 351 2.95 24.14 -6.66
C ILE A 351 4.22 23.40 -7.15
N PHE A 352 4.21 22.07 -7.13
CA PHE A 352 5.36 21.21 -7.43
C PHE A 352 5.02 20.11 -8.45
N PRO A 353 4.65 20.45 -9.70
CA PRO A 353 4.10 19.49 -10.66
C PRO A 353 5.05 18.30 -10.97
N GLU A 354 6.37 18.54 -11.00
CA GLU A 354 7.37 17.51 -11.31
C GLU A 354 7.80 16.70 -10.09
N LYS A 355 7.64 17.22 -8.87
CA LYS A 355 8.16 16.62 -7.63
C LYS A 355 7.07 16.01 -6.75
N ALA A 356 5.80 16.32 -7.01
CA ALA A 356 4.69 15.93 -6.13
C ALA A 356 4.64 14.42 -5.90
N PHE A 357 4.70 13.61 -6.95
CA PHE A 357 4.69 12.15 -6.85
C PHE A 357 5.86 11.62 -6.01
N GLY A 358 7.09 12.08 -6.27
CA GLY A 358 8.27 11.64 -5.53
C GLY A 358 8.21 11.98 -4.05
N LEU A 359 7.79 13.21 -3.70
CA LEU A 359 7.62 13.64 -2.31
C LEU A 359 6.57 12.78 -1.57
N LEU A 360 5.42 12.56 -2.20
CA LEU A 360 4.35 11.74 -1.62
C LEU A 360 4.79 10.29 -1.45
N MET A 361 5.50 9.73 -2.43
CA MET A 361 6.04 8.38 -2.37
C MET A 361 6.97 8.20 -1.16
N MET A 362 7.86 9.17 -0.86
CA MET A 362 8.74 9.08 0.31
C MET A 362 7.98 9.15 1.64
N LEU A 363 6.94 9.98 1.72
CA LEU A 363 6.06 10.06 2.90
C LEU A 363 5.28 8.74 3.09
N VAL A 364 4.80 8.13 2.00
CA VAL A 364 4.17 6.80 2.04
C VAL A 364 5.13 5.76 2.57
N VAL A 365 6.39 5.73 2.10
CA VAL A 365 7.42 4.78 2.58
C VAL A 365 7.66 4.96 4.08
N ALA A 366 7.81 6.20 4.56
CA ALA A 366 7.97 6.47 5.99
C ALA A 366 6.79 5.94 6.83
N ALA A 367 5.57 6.12 6.35
CA ALA A 367 4.37 5.61 7.02
C ALA A 367 4.27 4.07 6.98
N ILE A 368 4.68 3.42 5.86
CA ILE A 368 4.78 1.95 5.72
C ILE A 368 5.76 1.41 6.76
N VAL A 369 6.94 2.01 6.87
CA VAL A 369 7.97 1.57 7.83
C VAL A 369 7.42 1.57 9.25
N ILE A 370 6.74 2.63 9.68
CA ILE A 370 6.11 2.70 11.00
C ILE A 370 5.10 1.55 11.17
N ASN A 371 4.22 1.33 10.20
CA ASN A 371 3.19 0.28 10.29
C ASN A 371 3.81 -1.12 10.37
N TRP A 372 4.82 -1.42 9.54
CA TRP A 372 5.41 -2.76 9.51
C TRP A 372 6.23 -3.06 10.76
N VAL A 373 6.90 -2.05 11.33
CA VAL A 373 7.54 -2.16 12.66
C VAL A 373 6.50 -2.45 13.75
N VAL A 374 5.37 -1.72 13.72
CA VAL A 374 4.26 -1.94 14.67
C VAL A 374 3.68 -3.35 14.54
N ILE A 375 3.43 -3.82 13.33
CA ILE A 375 2.92 -5.19 13.08
C ILE A 375 3.90 -6.23 13.63
N SER A 376 5.19 -6.12 13.28
CA SER A 376 6.21 -7.09 13.71
C SER A 376 6.39 -7.11 15.23
N TRP A 377 6.40 -5.92 15.88
CA TRP A 377 6.49 -5.83 17.33
C TRP A 377 5.24 -6.36 18.03
N THR A 378 4.07 -6.03 17.50
CA THR A 378 2.78 -6.54 18.03
C THR A 378 2.71 -8.06 17.94
N HIS A 379 3.18 -8.65 16.85
CA HIS A 379 3.25 -10.10 16.68
C HIS A 379 4.16 -10.76 17.71
N LEU A 380 5.30 -10.16 18.07
CA LEU A 380 6.14 -10.66 19.19
C LEU A 380 5.36 -10.70 20.52
N LYS A 381 4.57 -9.66 20.81
CA LYS A 381 3.73 -9.60 22.01
C LYS A 381 2.59 -10.62 21.97
N PHE A 382 1.93 -10.76 20.82
CA PHE A 382 0.90 -11.76 20.57
C PHE A 382 1.42 -13.18 20.82
N ARG A 383 2.56 -13.56 20.24
CA ARG A 383 3.17 -14.89 20.42
C ARG A 383 3.55 -15.16 21.90
N LYS A 384 4.11 -14.16 22.59
CA LYS A 384 4.38 -14.27 24.03
C LYS A 384 3.09 -14.48 24.84
N PHE A 385 2.00 -13.83 24.46
CA PHE A 385 0.70 -14.01 25.09
C PHE A 385 0.17 -15.44 24.86
N MET A 386 0.17 -15.95 23.63
CA MET A 386 -0.26 -17.31 23.28
C MET A 386 0.55 -18.36 24.03
N GLN A 387 1.88 -18.21 24.07
CA GLN A 387 2.78 -19.12 24.82
C GLN A 387 2.47 -19.15 26.31
N ARG A 388 2.16 -18.01 26.94
CA ARG A 388 1.77 -17.93 28.35
C ARG A 388 0.43 -18.64 28.64
N GLN A 389 -0.44 -18.70 27.65
CA GLN A 389 -1.73 -19.40 27.71
C GLN A 389 -1.60 -20.92 27.40
N GLY A 390 -0.41 -21.40 27.05
CA GLY A 390 -0.21 -22.77 26.58
C GLY A 390 -0.86 -23.07 25.23
N GLN A 391 -1.20 -22.05 24.44
CA GLN A 391 -1.90 -22.20 23.17
C GLN A 391 -0.93 -22.18 21.99
N THR A 392 -1.21 -23.03 20.99
CA THR A 392 -0.53 -23.03 19.69
C THR A 392 -1.41 -22.31 18.67
N THR A 393 -0.78 -21.57 17.77
CA THR A 393 -1.49 -20.84 16.72
C THR A 393 -1.82 -21.74 15.53
N LYS A 394 -2.97 -21.52 14.87
CA LYS A 394 -3.45 -22.30 13.72
C LYS A 394 -2.57 -22.12 12.48
N PHE A 395 -1.95 -20.93 12.34
CA PHE A 395 -1.15 -20.56 11.17
C PHE A 395 0.18 -19.92 11.58
N PRO A 396 1.13 -20.69 12.15
CA PRO A 396 2.36 -20.15 12.72
C PRO A 396 3.20 -19.42 11.67
N SER A 397 3.73 -18.26 12.06
CA SER A 397 4.60 -17.47 11.20
C SER A 397 5.96 -18.15 11.04
N PHE A 398 6.56 -17.93 9.88
CA PHE A 398 7.82 -18.56 9.50
C PHE A 398 8.99 -17.93 10.29
N MET A 399 9.90 -18.76 10.77
CA MET A 399 11.15 -18.38 11.46
C MET A 399 10.96 -17.45 12.69
N TYR A 400 9.85 -17.59 13.44
CA TYR A 400 9.69 -16.86 14.69
C TYR A 400 10.76 -17.23 15.72
N PRO A 401 11.35 -16.30 16.50
CA PRO A 401 11.16 -14.83 16.46
C PRO A 401 12.12 -14.11 15.49
N PHE A 402 13.00 -14.82 14.81
CA PHE A 402 14.02 -14.25 13.94
C PHE A 402 13.42 -13.38 12.83
N SER A 403 12.36 -13.84 12.18
CA SER A 403 11.67 -13.09 11.13
C SER A 403 11.16 -11.72 11.59
N ASN A 404 10.72 -11.60 12.86
CA ASN A 404 10.29 -10.32 13.42
C ASN A 404 11.44 -9.34 13.54
N TYR A 405 12.57 -9.77 14.10
CA TYR A 405 13.75 -8.92 14.24
C TYR A 405 14.34 -8.57 12.88
N LEU A 406 14.36 -9.51 11.94
CA LEU A 406 14.81 -9.26 10.56
C LEU A 406 13.95 -8.19 9.86
N CYS A 407 12.61 -8.31 9.94
CA CYS A 407 11.70 -7.31 9.37
C CYS A 407 11.91 -5.93 10.01
N MET A 408 12.01 -5.85 11.33
CA MET A 408 12.23 -4.58 12.02
C MET A 408 13.60 -3.97 11.68
N ALA A 409 14.67 -4.78 11.67
CA ALA A 409 16.01 -4.32 11.31
C ALA A 409 16.06 -3.81 9.88
N PHE A 410 15.42 -4.52 8.94
CA PHE A 410 15.30 -4.08 7.56
C PHE A 410 14.56 -2.74 7.45
N MET A 411 13.42 -2.58 8.12
CA MET A 411 12.66 -1.32 8.11
C MET A 411 13.45 -0.16 8.72
N LEU A 412 14.18 -0.39 9.81
CA LEU A 412 15.07 0.63 10.38
C LEU A 412 16.22 0.96 9.43
N GLY A 413 16.77 -0.04 8.73
CA GLY A 413 17.75 0.16 7.66
C GLY A 413 17.23 1.06 6.55
N ILE A 414 15.98 0.89 6.12
CA ILE A 414 15.32 1.79 5.15
C ILE A 414 15.29 3.24 5.66
N LEU A 415 14.96 3.47 6.93
CA LEU A 415 15.00 4.84 7.51
C LEU A 415 16.40 5.44 7.51
N VAL A 416 17.43 4.62 7.78
CA VAL A 416 18.82 5.07 7.71
C VAL A 416 19.17 5.49 6.28
N VAL A 417 18.84 4.66 5.28
CA VAL A 417 19.05 4.99 3.86
C VAL A 417 18.33 6.27 3.47
N MET A 418 17.06 6.41 3.83
CA MET A 418 16.28 7.63 3.57
C MET A 418 16.89 8.86 4.24
N SER A 419 17.46 8.74 5.45
CA SER A 419 18.08 9.85 6.16
C SER A 419 19.39 10.33 5.52
N LEU A 420 20.09 9.42 4.85
CA LEU A 420 21.34 9.71 4.12
C LEU A 420 21.07 10.31 2.73
N THR A 421 19.88 10.07 2.16
CA THR A 421 19.50 10.56 0.83
C THR A 421 18.83 11.94 0.95
N PRO A 422 19.39 13.02 0.35
CA PRO A 422 18.89 14.40 0.52
C PRO A 422 17.40 14.55 0.20
N ASP A 423 16.92 13.98 -0.91
CA ASP A 423 15.53 14.09 -1.35
C ASP A 423 14.54 13.32 -0.44
N MET A 424 15.01 12.30 0.29
CA MET A 424 14.19 11.45 1.16
C MET A 424 14.23 11.88 2.63
N ARG A 425 15.26 12.64 3.03
CA ARG A 425 15.52 13.02 4.41
C ARG A 425 14.34 13.75 5.07
N VAL A 426 13.63 14.58 4.31
CA VAL A 426 12.48 15.34 4.83
C VAL A 426 11.40 14.40 5.37
N ALA A 427 11.10 13.29 4.68
CA ALA A 427 10.12 12.34 5.15
C ALA A 427 10.50 11.71 6.50
N VAL A 428 11.79 11.39 6.70
CA VAL A 428 12.29 10.84 7.96
C VAL A 428 12.23 11.89 9.08
N MET A 429 12.59 13.14 8.80
CA MET A 429 12.54 14.24 9.78
C MET A 429 11.10 14.54 10.25
N MET A 430 10.09 14.23 9.45
CA MET A 430 8.68 14.39 9.83
C MET A 430 8.20 13.31 10.81
N ILE A 431 8.86 12.15 10.90
CA ILE A 431 8.42 11.02 11.75
C ILE A 431 8.36 11.41 13.25
N PRO A 432 9.41 12.00 13.86
CA PRO A 432 9.34 12.39 15.27
C PRO A 432 8.23 13.40 15.55
N GLY A 433 8.03 14.39 14.66
CA GLY A 433 6.96 15.37 14.76
C GLY A 433 5.58 14.72 14.69
N TRP A 434 5.40 13.76 13.76
CA TRP A 434 4.17 13.00 13.63
C TRP A 434 3.87 12.16 14.88
N ILE A 435 4.86 11.43 15.41
CA ILE A 435 4.71 10.62 16.63
C ILE A 435 4.38 11.53 17.82
N LEU A 436 5.05 12.68 17.96
CA LEU A 436 4.75 13.65 19.00
C LEU A 436 3.31 14.19 18.90
N CYS A 437 2.85 14.52 17.69
CA CYS A 437 1.47 14.94 17.45
C CYS A 437 0.47 13.87 17.91
N LEU A 438 0.73 12.59 17.59
CA LEU A 438 -0.11 11.47 18.04
C LEU A 438 -0.07 11.27 19.56
N MET A 439 1.09 11.46 20.22
CA MET A 439 1.19 11.41 21.68
C MET A 439 0.37 12.50 22.34
N VAL A 440 0.46 13.72 21.84
CA VAL A 440 -0.30 14.87 22.34
C VAL A 440 -1.81 14.64 22.15
N ALA A 441 -2.23 14.22 20.95
CA ALA A 441 -3.62 13.89 20.66
C ALA A 441 -4.17 12.79 21.58
N TYR A 442 -3.37 11.75 21.83
CA TYR A 442 -3.73 10.69 22.75
C TYR A 442 -3.87 11.16 24.21
N GLN A 443 -3.01 12.06 24.67
CA GLN A 443 -3.11 12.64 26.02
C GLN A 443 -4.40 13.45 26.19
N PHE A 444 -4.77 14.26 25.21
CA PHE A 444 -6.06 14.99 25.23
C PHE A 444 -7.24 14.05 25.30
N LYS A 445 -7.24 12.98 24.50
CA LYS A 445 -8.26 11.94 24.55
C LYS A 445 -8.35 11.33 25.95
N ARG A 446 -7.23 10.94 26.56
CA ARG A 446 -7.17 10.30 27.88
C ARG A 446 -7.71 11.21 28.99
N ARG A 447 -7.43 12.52 28.91
CA ARG A 447 -7.97 13.52 29.84
C ARG A 447 -9.49 13.60 29.72
N LYS A 448 -10.03 13.65 28.51
CA LYS A 448 -11.46 13.74 28.25
C LYS A 448 -12.23 12.54 28.82
N ILE A 449 -11.70 11.32 28.63
CA ILE A 449 -12.30 10.10 29.20
C ILE A 449 -12.35 10.17 30.74
N LYS A 450 -11.28 10.66 31.41
CA LYS A 450 -11.26 10.81 32.85
C LYS A 450 -12.25 11.88 33.38
N THR A 451 -12.56 12.88 32.57
CA THR A 451 -13.52 13.95 32.93
C THR A 451 -14.97 13.53 32.67
N GLU A 452 -15.21 12.62 31.71
CA GLU A 452 -16.55 12.09 31.38
C GLU A 452 -16.97 10.89 32.26
N GLN A 453 -16.07 10.34 33.11
CA GLN A 453 -16.42 9.38 34.17
C GLN A 453 -16.58 10.14 35.48
N PRO A 454 -17.78 10.63 35.84
CA PRO A 454 -17.99 11.22 37.16
C PRO A 454 -18.18 10.12 38.19
N VAL A 455 -17.39 10.19 39.24
CA VAL A 455 -17.67 9.95 40.69
C VAL A 455 -18.68 8.83 41.08
N HIS A 456 -19.26 8.03 40.22
CA HIS A 456 -20.13 6.90 40.62
C HIS A 456 -19.42 5.59 40.99
N ALA A 457 -18.09 5.58 40.99
CA ALA A 457 -17.29 4.41 41.41
C ALA A 457 -16.82 4.44 42.88
N LEU A 458 -17.17 5.51 43.62
CA LEU A 458 -16.77 5.63 45.06
C LEU A 458 -17.91 5.35 46.03
N GLU A 459 -19.13 5.01 45.58
CA GLU A 459 -20.25 4.68 46.45
C GLU A 459 -20.60 3.16 46.48
N ALA A 460 -19.83 2.32 45.77
CA ALA A 460 -20.06 0.86 45.78
C ALA A 460 -19.12 0.07 46.71
N ASP A 461 -18.22 0.75 47.42
CA ASP A 461 -17.29 0.13 48.39
C ASP A 461 -17.40 0.72 49.81
N MET A 462 -18.58 1.23 50.20
CA MET A 462 -18.92 1.50 51.60
C MET A 462 -20.07 0.66 52.08
#